data_505c386bf69369e93c1d9b5f8db09c5b
#
_entry.id   505c386bf69369e93c1d9b5f8db09c5b
#
_cell.length_a   1.000
_cell.length_b   1.000
_cell.length_c   1.000
_cell.angle_alpha   90.00
_cell.angle_beta   90.00
_cell.angle_gamma   90.00
#
_symmetry.space_group_name_H-M   'P 1'
#
loop_
_entity.id
_entity.type
_entity.pdbx_description
1 polymer ?
#
loop_
_entity_poly.entity_id
_entity_poly.type
_entity_poly.pdbx_seq_one_letter_code
_entity_poly.pdbx_strand_id
1 'polypeptide(L)'
;MTRTARILAALTLALAVAAPAAAKSAQTGQASQQVSQKDADTYLFDLLKKPAYRKVWRSQIVPHTPKSDRYWIKDADGPTAPKGAVTVDGKRYIATTMCQPHNCISNSIYILLNKQRAVVLHVERNGTQEILATRYYGKPTDAEKAALQKLAADKEEK
;
A
#
# COMPACT_ATOMS: atom_id res chain seq x y z
N MET A 1 -75.26 36.48 -26.95
CA MET A 1 -75.22 35.16 -27.58
C MET A 1 -73.90 35.01 -28.24
N THR A 2 -72.91 34.46 -27.55
CA THR A 2 -71.50 34.36 -28.03
C THR A 2 -71.07 32.89 -27.86
N ARG A 3 -70.80 32.31 -29.03
CA ARG A 3 -70.29 30.87 -29.12
C ARG A 3 -68.80 30.86 -28.92
N THR A 4 -68.37 30.18 -27.93
CA THR A 4 -66.97 29.91 -27.64
C THR A 4 -66.51 28.65 -28.42
N ALA A 5 -65.56 28.79 -29.32
CA ALA A 5 -64.86 27.66 -29.98
C ALA A 5 -63.73 27.11 -29.10
N ARG A 6 -63.78 25.82 -28.84
CA ARG A 6 -62.70 25.08 -28.15
C ARG A 6 -61.70 24.57 -29.18
N ILE A 7 -60.46 25.02 -29.08
CA ILE A 7 -59.34 24.50 -29.85
C ILE A 7 -58.66 23.43 -28.99
N LEU A 8 -58.68 22.17 -29.45
CA LEU A 8 -57.91 21.05 -28.87
C LEU A 8 -56.52 21.09 -29.50
N ALA A 9 -55.53 21.40 -28.70
CA ALA A 9 -54.12 21.24 -29.05
C ALA A 9 -53.65 19.81 -28.65
N ALA A 10 -53.34 19.00 -29.63
CA ALA A 10 -52.75 17.70 -29.42
C ALA A 10 -51.23 17.84 -29.17
N LEU A 11 -50.78 17.49 -27.98
CA LEU A 11 -49.36 17.51 -27.58
C LEU A 11 -48.76 16.13 -27.87
N THR A 12 -47.99 16.01 -28.95
CA THR A 12 -47.24 14.79 -29.25
C THR A 12 -45.94 14.76 -28.44
N LEU A 13 -45.87 13.86 -27.48
CA LEU A 13 -44.69 13.63 -26.63
C LEU A 13 -43.71 12.71 -27.39
N ALA A 14 -42.62 13.25 -27.91
CA ALA A 14 -41.52 12.47 -28.49
C ALA A 14 -40.65 11.91 -27.36
N LEU A 15 -40.69 10.59 -27.12
CA LEU A 15 -39.72 9.93 -26.24
C LEU A 15 -38.37 9.80 -26.98
N ALA A 16 -37.42 10.61 -26.58
CA ALA A 16 -36.00 10.42 -26.93
C ALA A 16 -35.41 9.29 -26.05
N VAL A 17 -35.20 8.14 -26.65
CA VAL A 17 -34.45 7.02 -26.03
C VAL A 17 -32.96 7.39 -26.08
N ALA A 18 -32.43 7.89 -24.98
CA ALA A 18 -30.99 8.06 -24.80
C ALA A 18 -30.35 6.68 -24.50
N ALA A 19 -29.61 6.14 -25.46
CA ALA A 19 -28.80 4.96 -25.27
C ALA A 19 -27.67 5.26 -24.25
N PRO A 20 -27.44 4.42 -23.23
CA PRO A 20 -26.28 4.61 -22.35
C PRO A 20 -25.01 4.30 -23.14
N ALA A 21 -24.21 5.34 -23.38
CA ALA A 21 -22.83 5.16 -23.86
C ALA A 21 -22.07 4.40 -22.77
N ALA A 22 -21.74 3.13 -23.07
CA ALA A 22 -20.93 2.29 -22.21
C ALA A 22 -19.55 2.95 -22.02
N ALA A 23 -19.32 3.50 -20.84
CA ALA A 23 -18.03 3.98 -20.41
C ALA A 23 -17.07 2.80 -20.23
N LYS A 24 -16.43 2.42 -21.33
CA LYS A 24 -15.35 1.42 -21.38
C LYS A 24 -14.01 2.15 -21.27
N SER A 25 -13.72 2.73 -20.08
CA SER A 25 -12.41 3.33 -19.84
C SER A 25 -12.15 3.43 -18.35
N ALA A 26 -11.22 2.64 -17.89
CA ALA A 26 -10.36 2.82 -16.70
C ALA A 26 -9.94 1.49 -16.02
N GLN A 27 -10.05 0.34 -16.69
CA GLN A 27 -9.59 -0.92 -16.08
C GLN A 27 -8.16 -1.34 -16.46
N THR A 28 -7.55 -0.74 -17.48
CA THR A 28 -6.20 -1.14 -17.96
C THR A 28 -5.05 -0.64 -17.09
N GLY A 29 -5.25 0.40 -16.28
CA GLY A 29 -4.20 0.93 -15.39
C GLY A 29 -4.11 0.26 -14.02
N GLN A 30 -5.16 -0.40 -13.55
CA GLN A 30 -5.19 -0.99 -12.22
C GLN A 30 -4.60 -2.41 -12.14
N ALA A 31 -4.67 -3.18 -13.22
CA ALA A 31 -4.17 -4.56 -13.23
C ALA A 31 -2.64 -4.66 -13.08
N SER A 32 -1.87 -3.67 -13.57
CA SER A 32 -0.40 -3.65 -13.45
C SER A 32 0.10 -3.24 -12.04
N GLN A 33 -0.79 -2.71 -11.20
CA GLN A 33 -0.46 -2.22 -9.85
C GLN A 33 -0.80 -3.23 -8.75
N GLN A 34 -1.55 -4.27 -9.09
CA GLN A 34 -2.03 -5.24 -8.12
C GLN A 34 -0.89 -6.12 -7.60
N VAL A 35 -0.73 -6.13 -6.27
CA VAL A 35 0.09 -7.10 -5.56
C VAL A 35 -0.53 -8.49 -5.77
N SER A 36 0.23 -9.42 -6.36
CA SER A 36 -0.18 -10.81 -6.48
C SER A 36 -0.05 -11.54 -5.14
N GLN A 37 -0.82 -12.59 -4.92
CA GLN A 37 -0.66 -13.43 -3.73
C GLN A 37 0.75 -14.03 -3.68
N LYS A 38 1.29 -14.48 -4.80
CA LYS A 38 2.67 -14.98 -4.90
C LYS A 38 3.70 -13.95 -4.43
N ASP A 39 3.53 -12.66 -4.76
CA ASP A 39 4.43 -11.62 -4.26
C ASP A 39 4.25 -11.38 -2.76
N ALA A 40 3.00 -11.48 -2.25
CA ALA A 40 2.71 -11.31 -0.83
C ALA A 40 3.34 -12.39 0.06
N ASP A 41 3.55 -13.58 -0.50
CA ASP A 41 4.16 -14.74 0.19
C ASP A 41 5.69 -14.82 -0.05
N THR A 42 6.26 -13.83 -0.76
CA THR A 42 7.69 -13.80 -1.12
C THR A 42 8.50 -13.01 -0.09
N TYR A 43 9.68 -13.51 0.28
CA TYR A 43 10.62 -12.81 1.15
C TYR A 43 11.10 -11.49 0.55
N LEU A 44 11.38 -10.49 1.40
CA LEU A 44 11.75 -9.15 0.95
C LEU A 44 12.98 -9.15 0.02
N PHE A 45 14.03 -9.89 0.37
CA PHE A 45 15.24 -9.96 -0.46
C PHE A 45 14.97 -10.51 -1.87
N ASP A 46 13.99 -11.42 -2.05
CA ASP A 46 13.59 -11.93 -3.35
C ASP A 46 12.68 -10.94 -4.10
N LEU A 47 11.82 -10.22 -3.38
CA LEU A 47 11.06 -9.11 -3.97
C LEU A 47 11.98 -8.04 -4.54
N LEU A 48 13.06 -7.70 -3.83
CA LEU A 48 14.01 -6.68 -4.27
C LEU A 48 14.90 -7.14 -5.46
N LYS A 49 14.90 -8.41 -5.84
CA LYS A 49 15.47 -8.87 -7.12
C LYS A 49 14.61 -8.40 -8.31
N LYS A 50 13.33 -8.16 -8.10
CA LYS A 50 12.39 -7.66 -9.14
C LYS A 50 12.59 -6.15 -9.33
N PRO A 51 12.85 -5.67 -10.57
CA PRO A 51 13.21 -4.26 -10.81
C PRO A 51 12.21 -3.23 -10.28
N ALA A 52 10.90 -3.51 -10.38
CA ALA A 52 9.84 -2.60 -9.92
C ALA A 52 9.92 -2.34 -8.41
N TYR A 53 10.03 -3.40 -7.60
CA TYR A 53 10.13 -3.27 -6.14
C TYR A 53 11.45 -2.66 -5.71
N ARG A 54 12.57 -3.07 -6.33
CA ARG A 54 13.91 -2.50 -6.07
C ARG A 54 13.96 -1.01 -6.35
N LYS A 55 13.36 -0.54 -7.45
CA LYS A 55 13.32 0.88 -7.81
C LYS A 55 12.62 1.69 -6.70
N VAL A 56 11.45 1.24 -6.27
CA VAL A 56 10.66 1.89 -5.21
C VAL A 56 11.43 1.90 -3.89
N TRP A 57 11.98 0.76 -3.49
CA TRP A 57 12.74 0.62 -2.26
C TRP A 57 13.94 1.60 -2.22
N ARG A 58 14.75 1.58 -3.27
CA ARG A 58 15.94 2.45 -3.37
C ARG A 58 15.62 3.93 -3.44
N SER A 59 14.49 4.32 -4.01
CA SER A 59 14.11 5.73 -4.10
C SER A 59 13.39 6.27 -2.87
N GLN A 60 12.60 5.44 -2.16
CA GLN A 60 11.74 5.91 -1.08
C GLN A 60 12.25 5.53 0.32
N ILE A 61 13.03 4.47 0.47
CA ILE A 61 13.49 3.99 1.78
C ILE A 61 14.97 4.30 1.99
N VAL A 62 15.84 3.83 1.10
CA VAL A 62 17.30 3.91 1.29
C VAL A 62 17.83 5.33 1.56
N PRO A 63 17.38 6.41 0.88
CA PRO A 63 17.87 7.76 1.14
C PRO A 63 17.54 8.29 2.53
N HIS A 64 16.46 7.77 3.13
CA HIS A 64 15.97 8.23 4.45
C HIS A 64 16.46 7.34 5.60
N THR A 65 17.16 6.25 5.30
CA THR A 65 17.73 5.35 6.30
C THR A 65 19.02 5.93 6.86
N PRO A 66 19.23 5.93 8.20
CA PRO A 66 20.49 6.31 8.83
C PRO A 66 21.66 5.51 8.25
N LYS A 67 22.85 6.12 8.20
CA LYS A 67 24.04 5.44 7.66
C LYS A 67 24.39 4.16 8.44
N SER A 68 24.16 4.15 9.75
CA SER A 68 24.32 3.00 10.64
C SER A 68 23.49 1.79 10.25
N ASP A 69 22.28 2.02 9.70
CA ASP A 69 21.33 0.94 9.40
C ASP A 69 21.32 0.59 7.90
N ARG A 70 21.96 1.42 7.07
CA ARG A 70 21.92 1.29 5.62
C ARG A 70 22.53 -0.02 5.12
N TYR A 71 23.49 -0.58 5.84
CA TYR A 71 24.19 -1.81 5.42
C TYR A 71 23.23 -3.01 5.34
N TRP A 72 22.23 -3.10 6.22
CA TRP A 72 21.26 -4.20 6.23
C TRP A 72 19.92 -3.83 5.58
N ILE A 73 19.50 -2.54 5.63
CA ILE A 73 18.21 -2.12 5.03
C ILE A 73 18.31 -2.00 3.50
N LYS A 74 19.43 -1.51 2.97
CA LYS A 74 19.56 -1.18 1.54
C LYS A 74 19.27 -2.37 0.61
N ASP A 75 19.79 -3.52 0.92
CA ASP A 75 19.70 -4.72 0.08
C ASP A 75 18.88 -5.83 0.75
N ALA A 76 18.16 -5.51 1.83
CA ALA A 76 17.37 -6.42 2.65
C ALA A 76 18.23 -7.59 3.20
N ASP A 77 19.42 -7.25 3.70
CA ASP A 77 20.36 -8.18 4.30
C ASP A 77 20.01 -8.41 5.77
N GLY A 78 19.03 -9.25 6.01
CA GLY A 78 18.56 -9.61 7.34
C GLY A 78 17.42 -10.63 7.29
N PRO A 79 17.11 -11.29 8.41
CA PRO A 79 15.95 -12.17 8.50
C PRO A 79 14.66 -11.44 8.13
N THR A 80 13.90 -11.99 7.19
CA THR A 80 12.62 -11.43 6.73
C THR A 80 11.50 -12.43 6.93
N ALA A 81 10.26 -11.93 7.15
CA ALA A 81 9.08 -12.76 7.26
C ALA A 81 7.91 -12.13 6.47
N PRO A 82 7.42 -12.79 5.41
CA PRO A 82 6.18 -12.39 4.74
C PRO A 82 5.01 -12.39 5.74
N LYS A 83 4.13 -11.40 5.62
CA LYS A 83 2.91 -11.23 6.43
C LYS A 83 1.65 -11.15 5.57
N GLY A 84 1.79 -11.51 4.28
CA GLY A 84 0.68 -11.50 3.33
C GLY A 84 0.44 -10.16 2.68
N ALA A 85 -0.78 -9.96 2.18
CA ALA A 85 -1.21 -8.71 1.57
C ALA A 85 -2.20 -7.96 2.46
N VAL A 86 -2.07 -6.64 2.51
CA VAL A 86 -2.99 -5.75 3.21
C VAL A 86 -3.51 -4.67 2.28
N THR A 87 -4.70 -4.15 2.55
CA THR A 87 -5.25 -3.01 1.81
C THR A 87 -5.32 -1.80 2.74
N VAL A 88 -4.74 -0.68 2.31
CA VAL A 88 -4.74 0.60 3.02
C VAL A 88 -5.22 1.67 2.04
N ASP A 89 -6.28 2.40 2.37
CA ASP A 89 -6.90 3.42 1.51
C ASP A 89 -7.13 2.93 0.07
N GLY A 90 -7.68 1.72 -0.09
CA GLY A 90 -7.97 1.11 -1.39
C GLY A 90 -6.74 0.62 -2.17
N LYS A 91 -5.54 0.81 -1.66
CA LYS A 91 -4.28 0.35 -2.28
C LYS A 91 -3.82 -0.95 -1.63
N ARG A 92 -3.47 -1.94 -2.45
CA ARG A 92 -2.95 -3.22 -1.99
C ARG A 92 -1.44 -3.17 -1.81
N TYR A 93 -0.96 -3.64 -0.66
CA TYR A 93 0.45 -3.72 -0.27
C TYR A 93 0.82 -5.16 0.09
N ILE A 94 2.07 -5.50 -0.11
CA ILE A 94 2.74 -6.61 0.56
C ILE A 94 3.09 -6.10 1.95
N ALA A 95 2.66 -6.83 2.98
CA ALA A 95 3.12 -6.65 4.34
C ALA A 95 4.26 -7.64 4.61
N THR A 96 5.36 -7.15 5.15
CA THR A 96 6.52 -7.99 5.51
C THR A 96 7.30 -7.36 6.66
N THR A 97 8.10 -8.17 7.32
CA THR A 97 9.00 -7.70 8.38
C THR A 97 10.43 -8.08 8.05
N MET A 98 11.37 -7.31 8.57
CA MET A 98 12.79 -7.64 8.56
C MET A 98 13.43 -7.15 9.85
N CYS A 99 14.47 -7.83 10.32
CA CYS A 99 15.25 -7.35 11.45
C CYS A 99 16.74 -7.27 11.10
N GLN A 100 17.47 -6.50 11.89
CA GLN A 100 18.92 -6.37 11.77
C GLN A 100 19.59 -7.75 12.01
N PRO A 101 20.53 -8.18 11.17
CA PRO A 101 21.29 -9.42 11.39
C PRO A 101 21.89 -9.46 12.80
N HIS A 102 21.71 -10.61 13.48
CA HIS A 102 22.16 -10.84 14.86
C HIS A 102 21.56 -9.93 15.94
N ASN A 103 20.57 -9.07 15.58
CA ASN A 103 19.97 -8.12 16.51
C ASN A 103 18.46 -7.97 16.33
N CYS A 104 17.75 -9.06 16.03
CA CYS A 104 16.30 -9.06 15.77
C CYS A 104 15.47 -8.66 16.98
N ILE A 105 15.98 -8.84 18.17
CA ILE A 105 15.32 -8.46 19.42
C ILE A 105 15.22 -6.93 19.52
N SER A 106 16.33 -6.24 19.20
CA SER A 106 16.42 -4.80 19.42
C SER A 106 16.12 -3.95 18.18
N ASN A 107 16.28 -4.48 16.97
CA ASN A 107 16.09 -3.71 15.74
C ASN A 107 15.22 -4.47 14.73
N SER A 108 14.00 -3.97 14.54
CA SER A 108 13.05 -4.54 13.57
C SER A 108 12.43 -3.45 12.71
N ILE A 109 12.16 -3.78 11.45
CA ILE A 109 11.38 -2.95 10.55
C ILE A 109 10.13 -3.67 10.07
N TYR A 110 9.03 -2.93 9.98
CA TYR A 110 7.74 -3.35 9.49
C TYR A 110 7.48 -2.60 8.19
N ILE A 111 7.03 -3.28 7.15
CA ILE A 111 7.12 -2.79 5.79
C ILE A 111 5.78 -2.97 5.09
N LEU A 112 5.32 -1.92 4.40
CA LEU A 112 4.28 -1.99 3.38
C LEU A 112 4.92 -1.64 2.04
N LEU A 113 4.84 -2.55 1.07
CA LEU A 113 5.51 -2.42 -0.23
C LEU A 113 4.57 -2.80 -1.37
N ASN A 114 4.55 -1.99 -2.43
CA ASN A 114 4.01 -2.36 -3.72
C ASN A 114 4.91 -1.81 -4.85
N LYS A 115 4.52 -1.96 -6.11
CA LYS A 115 5.34 -1.55 -7.26
C LYS A 115 5.50 -0.03 -7.43
N GLN A 116 4.82 0.78 -6.59
CA GLN A 116 4.83 2.25 -6.68
C GLN A 116 5.17 2.92 -5.35
N ARG A 117 5.01 2.19 -4.25
CA ARG A 117 5.07 2.75 -2.91
C ARG A 117 5.78 1.80 -1.95
N ALA A 118 6.66 2.36 -1.12
CA ALA A 118 7.23 1.70 0.04
C ALA A 118 7.17 2.63 1.24
N VAL A 119 6.72 2.11 2.37
CA VAL A 119 6.76 2.77 3.67
C VAL A 119 7.21 1.79 4.74
N VAL A 120 7.91 2.29 5.73
CA VAL A 120 8.54 1.49 6.77
C VAL A 120 8.34 2.15 8.12
N LEU A 121 8.05 1.34 9.13
CA LEU A 121 8.22 1.65 10.55
C LEU A 121 9.44 0.90 11.06
N HIS A 122 10.44 1.62 11.55
CA HIS A 122 11.60 1.07 12.24
C HIS A 122 11.39 1.22 13.75
N VAL A 123 11.55 0.13 14.48
CA VAL A 123 11.40 0.07 15.93
C VAL A 123 12.71 -0.41 16.55
N GLU A 124 13.25 0.40 17.45
CA GLU A 124 14.40 0.07 18.29
C GLU A 124 13.91 -0.27 19.70
N ARG A 125 14.40 -1.36 20.27
CA ARG A 125 14.07 -1.84 21.62
C ARG A 125 15.33 -2.10 22.43
N ASN A 126 15.20 -2.03 23.76
CA ASN A 126 16.25 -2.52 24.67
C ASN A 126 16.11 -4.05 24.91
N GLY A 127 16.99 -4.61 25.72
CA GLY A 127 16.99 -6.02 26.07
C GLY A 127 15.73 -6.51 26.79
N THR A 128 14.94 -5.61 27.39
CA THR A 128 13.65 -5.86 28.07
C THR A 128 12.44 -5.66 27.14
N GLN A 129 12.65 -5.49 25.83
CA GLN A 129 11.65 -5.24 24.81
C GLN A 129 10.95 -3.85 24.90
N GLU A 130 11.39 -2.96 25.75
CA GLU A 130 10.89 -1.60 25.82
C GLU A 130 11.29 -0.84 24.53
N ILE A 131 10.34 -0.10 23.94
CA ILE A 131 10.59 0.71 22.74
C ILE A 131 11.41 1.93 23.14
N LEU A 132 12.63 2.01 22.61
CA LEU A 132 13.53 3.15 22.78
C LEU A 132 13.29 4.23 21.72
N ALA A 133 13.02 3.82 20.48
CA ALA A 133 12.77 4.74 19.39
C ALA A 133 11.90 4.12 18.28
N THR A 134 11.15 4.98 17.60
CA THR A 134 10.44 4.64 16.37
C THR A 134 10.77 5.66 15.29
N ARG A 135 11.00 5.19 14.06
CA ARG A 135 11.25 6.04 12.89
C ARG A 135 10.41 5.56 11.71
N TYR A 136 9.93 6.51 10.90
CA TYR A 136 9.22 6.21 9.67
C TYR A 136 10.06 6.58 8.46
N TYR A 137 10.10 5.69 7.46
CA TYR A 137 10.72 5.95 6.16
C TYR A 137 9.67 5.91 5.05
N GLY A 138 9.90 6.63 3.95
CA GLY A 138 8.98 6.69 2.82
C GLY A 138 7.82 7.66 3.02
N LYS A 139 7.82 8.50 4.10
CA LYS A 139 6.78 9.49 4.40
C LYS A 139 5.37 8.90 4.41
N PRO A 140 5.05 7.95 5.31
CA PRO A 140 3.75 7.30 5.35
C PRO A 140 2.61 8.28 5.65
N THR A 141 1.43 8.04 5.07
CA THR A 141 0.17 8.66 5.46
C THR A 141 -0.25 8.16 6.85
N ASP A 142 -1.25 8.79 7.47
CA ASP A 142 -1.71 8.34 8.79
C ASP A 142 -2.35 6.94 8.74
N ALA A 143 -3.05 6.59 7.65
CA ALA A 143 -3.56 5.24 7.44
C ALA A 143 -2.43 4.21 7.26
N GLU A 144 -1.36 4.55 6.52
CA GLU A 144 -0.18 3.69 6.37
C GLU A 144 0.56 3.53 7.71
N LYS A 145 0.66 4.60 8.55
CA LYS A 145 1.24 4.51 9.91
C LYS A 145 0.42 3.56 10.79
N ALA A 146 -0.91 3.70 10.81
CA ALA A 146 -1.79 2.82 11.57
C ALA A 146 -1.63 1.36 11.16
N ALA A 147 -1.56 1.07 9.86
CA ALA A 147 -1.34 -0.27 9.35
C ALA A 147 0.04 -0.83 9.73
N LEU A 148 1.09 -0.01 9.68
CA LEU A 148 2.44 -0.39 10.13
C LEU A 148 2.50 -0.66 11.64
N GLN A 149 1.83 0.16 12.45
CA GLN A 149 1.74 -0.03 13.90
C GLN A 149 1.00 -1.32 14.25
N LYS A 150 -0.11 -1.61 13.56
CA LYS A 150 -0.82 -2.88 13.71
C LYS A 150 0.09 -4.07 13.38
N LEU A 151 0.82 -4.01 12.25
CA LEU A 151 1.77 -5.05 11.87
C LEU A 151 2.88 -5.25 12.91
N ALA A 152 3.28 -4.19 13.61
CA ALA A 152 4.26 -4.26 14.70
C ALA A 152 3.67 -4.93 15.96
N ALA A 153 2.41 -4.63 16.31
CA ALA A 153 1.72 -5.21 17.45
C ALA A 153 1.44 -6.71 17.25
N ASP A 154 1.02 -7.14 16.05
CA ASP A 154 0.73 -8.56 15.73
C ASP A 154 1.94 -9.51 15.90
N LYS A 155 3.15 -8.97 16.06
CA LYS A 155 4.36 -9.75 16.37
C LYS A 155 4.46 -10.10 17.87
N GLU A 156 3.83 -9.32 18.74
CA GLU A 156 3.98 -9.43 20.20
C GLU A 156 3.03 -10.48 20.80
N GLU A 157 2.00 -10.94 20.05
CA GLU A 157 0.99 -11.92 20.53
C GLU A 157 1.37 -13.38 20.29
N LYS A 158 2.58 -13.70 19.79
CA LYS A 158 3.09 -15.06 19.54
C LYS A 158 4.36 -15.32 20.30
#